data_b11d16bb57d3d6bf453705591597b923
#
_entry.id   b11d16bb57d3d6bf453705591597b923
#
_cell.length_a   1.000
_cell.length_b   1.000
_cell.length_c   1.000
_cell.angle_alpha   90.00
_cell.angle_beta   90.00
_cell.angle_gamma   90.00
#
_symmetry.space_group_name_H-M   'P 1'
#
loop_
_entity.id
_entity.type
_entity.pdbx_description
1 polymer ?
#
loop_
_entity_poly.entity_id
_entity_poly.type
_entity_poly.pdbx_seq_one_letter_code
_entity_poly.pdbx_strand_id
1 'polypeptide(L)'
;MIKVTRGFGRVLKTVSVCALLAVPLAACGPLQMPLEDRTGNDQWLDTQIKSGILGEFSKVDHTYLMDVNIDIWEQNVMVTGMVDSKGKYYDVMSMVKQDNRIKTVHDHLVIADQETIDAYHAAEDEYGKNAVPTDSATQSVSDVWIESQIKALLLAEKGVSSVNYRWQSVQNVVYIMGEAQSSAELDKVLSIVRRIKGVTKVVSHIAKA
;
A
#
# COMPACT_ATOMS: atom_id res chain seq x y z
N MET A 1 64.81 36.56 -45.27
CA MET A 1 63.95 37.28 -46.25
C MET A 1 62.52 36.77 -45.98
N ILE A 2 61.78 37.52 -45.21
CA ILE A 2 60.70 38.45 -45.56
C ILE A 2 59.62 37.83 -46.43
N LYS A 3 58.42 37.63 -45.86
CA LYS A 3 57.28 38.52 -46.19
C LYS A 3 56.12 38.26 -45.26
N VAL A 4 55.71 39.33 -44.62
CA VAL A 4 54.45 39.49 -43.85
C VAL A 4 53.34 39.66 -44.87
N THR A 5 52.24 39.00 -44.69
CA THR A 5 50.94 39.40 -45.22
C THR A 5 49.85 39.27 -44.19
N ARG A 6 49.28 40.41 -43.83
CA ARG A 6 48.12 40.62 -43.02
C ARG A 6 46.86 40.04 -43.70
N GLY A 7 46.10 39.19 -43.02
CA GLY A 7 44.78 38.79 -43.45
C GLY A 7 43.75 39.23 -42.43
N PHE A 8 42.88 40.14 -42.82
CA PHE A 8 41.78 40.71 -42.13
C PHE A 8 40.76 39.59 -41.82
N GLY A 9 40.63 39.22 -40.58
CA GLY A 9 39.62 38.23 -40.15
C GLY A 9 38.33 38.94 -39.76
N ARG A 10 37.28 38.56 -40.45
CA ARG A 10 35.90 38.96 -40.15
C ARG A 10 35.45 38.36 -38.78
N VAL A 11 35.08 39.26 -37.90
CA VAL A 11 34.38 38.91 -36.67
C VAL A 11 32.95 38.47 -37.03
N LEU A 12 32.72 37.20 -37.02
CA LEU A 12 31.35 36.65 -37.12
C LEU A 12 30.72 36.68 -35.72
N LYS A 13 29.81 37.59 -35.50
CA LYS A 13 28.96 37.63 -34.33
C LYS A 13 27.98 36.44 -34.41
N THR A 14 28.28 35.37 -33.71
CA THR A 14 27.30 34.32 -33.46
C THR A 14 26.27 34.84 -32.46
N VAL A 15 25.13 35.23 -32.98
CA VAL A 15 23.92 35.44 -32.17
C VAL A 15 23.45 34.09 -31.72
N SER A 16 23.71 33.78 -30.44
CA SER A 16 23.17 32.59 -29.78
C SER A 16 21.70 32.85 -29.53
N VAL A 17 20.84 32.31 -30.40
CA VAL A 17 19.40 32.26 -30.17
C VAL A 17 19.15 31.16 -29.15
N CYS A 18 19.09 31.53 -27.86
CA CYS A 18 18.47 30.70 -26.84
C CYS A 18 16.99 30.61 -27.16
N ALA A 19 16.62 29.61 -27.95
CA ALA A 19 15.23 29.16 -28.03
C ALA A 19 14.84 28.60 -26.68
N LEU A 20 14.21 29.42 -25.85
CA LEU A 20 13.44 28.98 -24.68
C LEU A 20 12.34 28.07 -25.20
N LEU A 21 12.58 26.77 -25.13
CA LEU A 21 11.53 25.76 -25.21
C LEU A 21 10.66 25.93 -23.95
N ALA A 22 9.68 26.80 -24.03
CA ALA A 22 8.54 26.82 -23.14
C ALA A 22 7.79 25.50 -23.37
N VAL A 23 8.18 24.44 -22.65
CA VAL A 23 7.38 23.24 -22.51
C VAL A 23 6.12 23.67 -21.77
N PRO A 24 4.93 23.56 -22.37
CA PRO A 24 3.71 23.87 -21.63
C PRO A 24 3.59 22.81 -20.53
N LEU A 25 3.70 23.24 -19.27
CA LEU A 25 3.34 22.47 -18.07
C LEU A 25 1.82 22.23 -17.99
N ALA A 26 1.14 22.09 -19.10
CA ALA A 26 -0.30 21.87 -19.18
C ALA A 26 -0.68 20.39 -19.33
N ALA A 27 0.21 19.45 -18.97
CA ALA A 27 -0.09 18.02 -18.96
C ALA A 27 -0.20 17.44 -17.55
N CYS A 28 -0.36 18.26 -16.50
CA CYS A 28 -1.02 17.81 -15.29
C CYS A 28 -2.52 17.97 -15.51
N GLY A 29 -3.10 17.10 -16.33
CA GLY A 29 -4.51 16.77 -16.18
C GLY A 29 -4.71 16.36 -14.71
N PRO A 30 -5.87 16.63 -14.08
CA PRO A 30 -6.12 16.14 -12.75
C PRO A 30 -5.83 14.63 -12.81
N LEU A 31 -4.81 14.19 -12.05
CA LEU A 31 -4.68 12.79 -11.73
C LEU A 31 -6.07 12.42 -11.20
N GLN A 32 -6.82 11.68 -12.01
CA GLN A 32 -8.03 11.03 -11.53
C GLN A 32 -7.54 10.02 -10.53
N MET A 33 -7.32 10.49 -9.29
CA MET A 33 -7.28 9.57 -8.17
C MET A 33 -8.57 8.76 -8.27
N PRO A 34 -8.49 7.44 -8.21
CA PRO A 34 -9.72 6.65 -8.11
C PRO A 34 -10.52 7.27 -6.99
N LEU A 35 -11.75 7.67 -7.31
CA LEU A 35 -12.61 8.40 -6.38
C LEU A 35 -13.03 7.42 -5.30
N GLU A 36 -12.33 7.48 -4.17
CA GLU A 36 -12.81 6.88 -2.93
C GLU A 36 -14.03 7.67 -2.46
N ASP A 37 -14.99 6.98 -1.88
CA ASP A 37 -16.21 7.63 -1.40
C ASP A 37 -15.99 8.48 -0.12
N ARG A 38 -14.81 8.32 0.52
CA ARG A 38 -14.38 9.17 1.65
C ARG A 38 -14.17 10.62 1.24
N THR A 39 -14.47 11.54 2.15
CA THR A 39 -14.15 12.95 1.93
C THR A 39 -12.63 13.16 1.85
N GLY A 40 -12.20 14.22 1.14
CA GLY A 40 -10.79 14.59 1.09
C GLY A 40 -10.19 14.91 2.46
N ASN A 41 -11.02 15.40 3.40
CA ASN A 41 -10.61 15.64 4.79
C ASN A 41 -10.35 14.34 5.54
N ASP A 42 -11.17 13.31 5.37
CA ASP A 42 -10.95 12.00 5.99
C ASP A 42 -9.69 11.33 5.45
N GLN A 43 -9.48 11.36 4.12
CA GLN A 43 -8.27 10.84 3.50
C GLN A 43 -7.01 11.54 4.02
N TRP A 44 -7.07 12.86 4.20
CA TRP A 44 -5.96 13.64 4.75
C TRP A 44 -5.70 13.28 6.22
N LEU A 45 -6.74 13.17 7.02
CA LEU A 45 -6.64 12.82 8.43
C LEU A 45 -6.09 11.41 8.63
N ASP A 46 -6.58 10.44 7.86
CA ASP A 46 -6.09 9.06 7.87
C ASP A 46 -4.60 8.98 7.47
N THR A 47 -4.19 9.79 6.48
CA THR A 47 -2.79 9.89 6.08
C THR A 47 -1.91 10.44 7.21
N GLN A 48 -2.36 11.44 7.93
CA GLN A 48 -1.63 12.00 9.07
C GLN A 48 -1.50 10.99 10.22
N ILE A 49 -2.59 10.27 10.54
CA ILE A 49 -2.58 9.24 11.58
C ILE A 49 -1.59 8.14 11.19
N LYS A 50 -1.69 7.62 9.97
CA LYS A 50 -0.77 6.58 9.47
C LYS A 50 0.68 7.03 9.55
N SER A 51 0.97 8.23 9.05
CA SER A 51 2.33 8.77 9.07
C SER A 51 2.87 8.97 10.49
N GLY A 52 2.01 9.36 11.44
CA GLY A 52 2.34 9.47 12.85
C GLY A 52 2.74 8.12 13.45
N ILE A 53 1.91 7.10 13.26
CA ILE A 53 2.16 5.73 13.77
C ILE A 53 3.48 5.17 13.18
N LEU A 54 3.65 5.26 11.86
CA LEU A 54 4.87 4.76 11.20
C LEU A 54 6.11 5.56 11.65
N GLY A 55 5.96 6.84 11.95
CA GLY A 55 7.01 7.66 12.53
C GLY A 55 7.43 7.18 13.92
N GLU A 56 6.49 6.76 14.78
CA GLU A 56 6.81 6.18 16.09
C GLU A 56 7.45 4.78 15.93
N PHE A 57 6.97 3.94 15.04
CA PHE A 57 7.59 2.65 14.71
C PHE A 57 9.07 2.82 14.34
N SER A 58 9.35 3.75 13.43
CA SER A 58 10.71 4.04 12.96
C SER A 58 11.67 4.51 14.08
N LYS A 59 11.16 5.13 15.15
CA LYS A 59 11.97 5.59 16.28
C LYS A 59 12.28 4.48 17.27
N VAL A 60 11.39 3.52 17.42
CA VAL A 60 11.49 2.46 18.44
C VAL A 60 12.20 1.23 17.88
N ASP A 61 11.70 0.69 16.78
CA ASP A 61 12.27 -0.47 16.09
C ASP A 61 11.86 -0.45 14.62
N HIS A 62 12.84 -0.39 13.73
CA HIS A 62 12.60 -0.39 12.28
C HIS A 62 11.94 -1.68 11.77
N THR A 63 12.05 -2.80 12.49
CA THR A 63 11.40 -4.05 12.09
C THR A 63 9.89 -3.92 12.05
N TYR A 64 9.29 -3.07 12.89
CA TYR A 64 7.86 -2.81 12.85
C TYR A 64 7.35 -2.30 11.51
N LEU A 65 8.19 -1.60 10.73
CA LEU A 65 7.82 -1.13 9.40
C LEU A 65 7.72 -2.26 8.37
N MET A 66 8.32 -3.42 8.67
CA MET A 66 8.29 -4.61 7.82
C MET A 66 7.27 -5.63 8.33
N ASP A 67 7.18 -5.78 9.64
CA ASP A 67 6.43 -6.85 10.30
C ASP A 67 4.98 -6.48 10.59
N VAL A 68 4.66 -5.15 10.61
CA VAL A 68 3.35 -4.65 11.01
C VAL A 68 2.75 -3.76 9.92
N ASN A 69 1.53 -4.09 9.50
CA ASN A 69 0.77 -3.30 8.56
C ASN A 69 -0.28 -2.45 9.29
N ILE A 70 -0.40 -1.19 8.87
CA ILE A 70 -1.38 -0.24 9.35
C ILE A 70 -2.26 0.20 8.20
N ASP A 71 -3.52 -0.16 8.23
CA ASP A 71 -4.52 0.34 7.31
C ASP A 71 -5.55 1.19 8.04
N ILE A 72 -6.01 2.24 7.39
CA ILE A 72 -6.92 3.20 8.02
C ILE A 72 -8.06 3.53 7.05
N TRP A 73 -9.26 3.54 7.59
CA TRP A 73 -10.45 4.00 6.92
C TRP A 73 -11.31 4.83 7.88
N GLU A 74 -11.45 6.11 7.60
CA GLU A 74 -12.22 7.06 8.41
C GLU A 74 -11.89 7.01 9.90
N GLN A 75 -10.58 7.06 10.22
CA GLN A 75 -10.00 7.01 11.55
C GLN A 75 -10.21 5.66 12.29
N ASN A 76 -10.74 4.63 11.61
CA ASN A 76 -10.68 3.28 12.10
C ASN A 76 -9.37 2.64 11.62
N VAL A 77 -8.58 2.13 12.54
CA VAL A 77 -7.25 1.56 12.28
C VAL A 77 -7.33 0.05 12.33
N MET A 78 -6.83 -0.61 11.30
CA MET A 78 -6.61 -2.05 11.30
C MET A 78 -5.11 -2.31 11.43
N VAL A 79 -4.73 -3.07 12.44
CA VAL A 79 -3.35 -3.48 12.71
C VAL A 79 -3.24 -4.95 12.41
N THR A 80 -2.36 -5.31 11.46
CA THR A 80 -2.12 -6.70 11.05
C THR A 80 -0.63 -6.97 10.99
N GLY A 81 -0.23 -8.21 10.81
CA GLY A 81 1.17 -8.62 10.72
C GLY A 81 1.58 -9.53 11.87
N MET A 82 2.89 -9.69 12.06
CA MET A 82 3.44 -10.60 13.06
C MET A 82 4.56 -9.93 13.86
N VAL A 83 4.65 -10.26 15.14
CA VAL A 83 5.76 -9.84 16.02
C VAL A 83 6.25 -11.03 16.84
N ASP A 84 7.54 -11.02 17.23
CA ASP A 84 8.19 -12.15 17.89
C ASP A 84 7.89 -12.29 19.37
N SER A 85 7.30 -11.28 19.99
CA SER A 85 7.12 -11.27 21.44
C SER A 85 5.92 -10.45 21.91
N LYS A 86 5.46 -10.77 23.12
CA LYS A 86 4.44 -9.96 23.82
C LYS A 86 4.93 -8.53 24.07
N GLY A 87 6.22 -8.32 24.27
CA GLY A 87 6.80 -6.99 24.46
C GLY A 87 6.55 -6.14 23.22
N LYS A 88 6.99 -6.61 22.05
CA LYS A 88 6.76 -5.91 20.78
C LYS A 88 5.26 -5.72 20.47
N TYR A 89 4.42 -6.71 20.78
CA TYR A 89 2.97 -6.55 20.64
C TYR A 89 2.43 -5.36 21.45
N TYR A 90 2.81 -5.26 22.74
CA TYR A 90 2.35 -4.16 23.58
C TYR A 90 2.93 -2.82 23.15
N ASP A 91 4.18 -2.78 22.68
CA ASP A 91 4.81 -1.58 22.16
C ASP A 91 4.06 -1.06 20.94
N VAL A 92 3.80 -1.92 19.95
CA VAL A 92 3.02 -1.57 18.75
C VAL A 92 1.64 -1.04 19.14
N MET A 93 0.91 -1.80 19.96
CA MET A 93 -0.45 -1.41 20.34
C MET A 93 -0.50 -0.13 21.18
N SER A 94 0.54 0.13 21.98
CA SER A 94 0.69 1.37 22.73
C SER A 94 0.88 2.56 21.78
N MET A 95 1.79 2.45 20.80
CA MET A 95 2.06 3.50 19.82
C MET A 95 0.81 3.82 18.97
N VAL A 96 0.10 2.80 18.51
CA VAL A 96 -1.14 2.98 17.75
C VAL A 96 -2.20 3.72 18.58
N LYS A 97 -2.37 3.36 19.85
CA LYS A 97 -3.40 3.95 20.73
C LYS A 97 -3.08 5.35 21.27
N GLN A 98 -1.88 5.87 21.01
CA GLN A 98 -1.51 7.22 21.46
C GLN A 98 -2.22 8.33 20.67
N ASP A 99 -2.61 8.08 19.43
CA ASP A 99 -3.26 9.08 18.60
C ASP A 99 -4.76 9.18 18.96
N ASN A 100 -5.16 10.27 19.58
CA ASN A 100 -6.52 10.51 20.04
C ASN A 100 -7.54 10.77 18.92
N ARG A 101 -7.10 10.86 17.68
CA ARG A 101 -7.96 11.00 16.50
C ARG A 101 -8.52 9.65 16.06
N ILE A 102 -7.94 8.55 16.52
CA ILE A 102 -8.38 7.19 16.18
C ILE A 102 -9.70 6.89 16.87
N LYS A 103 -10.69 6.48 16.09
CA LYS A 103 -12.03 6.09 16.58
C LYS A 103 -12.04 4.64 17.10
N THR A 104 -11.46 3.73 16.32
CA THR A 104 -11.46 2.29 16.62
C THR A 104 -10.14 1.67 16.21
N VAL A 105 -9.65 0.72 16.98
CA VAL A 105 -8.50 -0.12 16.62
C VAL A 105 -8.98 -1.57 16.47
N HIS A 106 -8.86 -2.11 15.27
CA HIS A 106 -9.05 -3.52 14.95
C HIS A 106 -7.70 -4.22 15.05
N ASP A 107 -7.50 -4.92 16.15
CA ASP A 107 -6.25 -5.57 16.48
C ASP A 107 -6.25 -7.01 15.95
N HIS A 108 -5.37 -7.25 14.98
CA HIS A 108 -5.14 -8.55 14.35
C HIS A 108 -3.64 -8.86 14.26
N LEU A 109 -2.85 -8.25 15.15
CA LEU A 109 -1.42 -8.53 15.25
C LEU A 109 -1.21 -9.91 15.88
N VAL A 110 -0.42 -10.74 15.22
CA VAL A 110 -0.12 -12.10 15.65
C VAL A 110 1.24 -12.14 16.36
N ILE A 111 1.32 -12.91 17.45
CA ILE A 111 2.61 -13.22 18.07
C ILE A 111 3.06 -14.57 17.51
N ALA A 112 4.19 -14.59 16.81
CA ALA A 112 4.80 -15.78 16.22
C ALA A 112 6.27 -15.86 16.66
N ASP A 113 6.89 -17.03 16.52
CA ASP A 113 8.34 -17.13 16.71
C ASP A 113 9.09 -16.53 15.50
N GLN A 114 10.34 -16.17 15.71
CA GLN A 114 11.16 -15.51 14.68
C GLN A 114 11.33 -16.39 13.43
N GLU A 115 11.42 -17.69 13.58
CA GLU A 115 11.52 -18.63 12.46
C GLU A 115 10.28 -18.56 11.56
N THR A 116 9.09 -18.47 12.15
CA THR A 116 7.83 -18.29 11.42
C THR A 116 7.80 -16.95 10.67
N ILE A 117 8.26 -15.86 11.32
CA ILE A 117 8.32 -14.53 10.71
C ILE A 117 9.31 -14.50 9.53
N ASP A 118 10.50 -15.08 9.72
CA ASP A 118 11.52 -15.15 8.69
C ASP A 118 11.06 -15.99 7.49
N ALA A 119 10.36 -17.10 7.74
CA ALA A 119 9.78 -17.93 6.70
C ALA A 119 8.67 -17.21 5.92
N TYR A 120 7.87 -16.39 6.60
CA TYR A 120 6.85 -15.55 5.99
C TYR A 120 7.49 -14.54 5.03
N HIS A 121 8.48 -13.78 5.47
CA HIS A 121 9.19 -12.80 4.62
C HIS A 121 9.93 -13.47 3.45
N ALA A 122 10.54 -14.65 3.67
CA ALA A 122 11.18 -15.37 2.58
C ALA A 122 10.18 -15.80 1.50
N ALA A 123 8.97 -16.20 1.88
CA ALA A 123 7.90 -16.55 0.94
C ALA A 123 7.38 -15.32 0.18
N GLU A 124 7.29 -14.17 0.83
CA GLU A 124 6.92 -12.90 0.19
C GLU A 124 7.98 -12.46 -0.85
N ASP A 125 9.25 -12.54 -0.48
CA ASP A 125 10.38 -12.20 -1.36
C ASP A 125 10.44 -13.11 -2.60
N GLU A 126 10.18 -14.40 -2.44
CA GLU A 126 10.16 -15.36 -3.55
C GLU A 126 9.00 -15.05 -4.51
N TYR A 127 7.82 -14.75 -3.97
CA TYR A 127 6.66 -14.40 -4.79
C TYR A 127 6.85 -13.08 -5.54
N GLY A 128 7.44 -12.08 -4.90
CA GLY A 128 7.75 -10.78 -5.52
C GLY A 128 8.71 -10.91 -6.71
N LYS A 129 9.58 -11.93 -6.73
CA LYS A 129 10.53 -12.21 -7.81
C LYS A 129 9.96 -13.10 -8.92
N ASN A 130 8.98 -13.96 -8.61
CA ASN A 130 8.46 -15.00 -9.51
C ASN A 130 6.92 -14.92 -9.60
N ALA A 131 6.42 -13.93 -10.30
CA ALA A 131 4.99 -13.56 -10.38
C ALA A 131 4.04 -14.61 -11.03
N VAL A 132 4.38 -15.89 -11.10
CA VAL A 132 3.50 -16.95 -11.62
C VAL A 132 3.53 -18.15 -10.67
N PRO A 133 2.41 -18.51 -10.02
CA PRO A 133 2.34 -19.76 -9.28
C PRO A 133 2.43 -20.93 -10.27
N THR A 134 3.51 -21.68 -10.22
CA THR A 134 3.56 -22.99 -10.90
C THR A 134 2.65 -23.95 -10.14
N ASP A 135 1.91 -24.76 -10.90
CA ASP A 135 0.90 -25.73 -10.46
C ASP A 135 1.43 -26.89 -9.57
N SER A 136 2.21 -26.60 -8.56
CA SER A 136 2.69 -27.61 -7.61
C SER A 136 1.74 -27.67 -6.40
N ALA A 137 0.97 -28.74 -6.35
CA ALA A 137 -0.13 -29.00 -5.43
C ALA A 137 0.25 -29.13 -3.93
N THR A 138 1.44 -28.70 -3.51
CA THR A 138 1.93 -28.82 -2.14
C THR A 138 2.51 -27.54 -1.56
N GLN A 139 2.49 -26.42 -2.28
CA GLN A 139 3.01 -25.17 -1.79
C GLN A 139 1.89 -24.38 -1.11
N SER A 140 2.11 -23.98 0.13
CA SER A 140 1.22 -23.05 0.83
C SER A 140 1.07 -21.80 -0.04
N VAL A 141 -0.17 -21.44 -0.33
CA VAL A 141 -0.46 -20.21 -1.09
C VAL A 141 0.01 -19.06 -0.25
N SER A 142 0.93 -18.22 -0.78
CA SER A 142 1.46 -17.07 -0.05
C SER A 142 0.40 -15.98 0.15
N ASP A 143 0.52 -15.26 1.25
CA ASP A 143 -0.38 -14.15 1.56
C ASP A 143 -0.32 -13.07 0.48
N VAL A 144 0.88 -12.78 -0.08
CA VAL A 144 1.06 -11.84 -1.21
C VAL A 144 0.27 -12.28 -2.45
N TRP A 145 0.25 -13.60 -2.75
CA TRP A 145 -0.56 -14.09 -3.86
C TRP A 145 -2.06 -13.88 -3.59
N ILE A 146 -2.53 -14.17 -2.38
CA ILE A 146 -3.93 -13.93 -1.97
C ILE A 146 -4.27 -12.45 -2.16
N GLU A 147 -3.44 -11.54 -1.68
CA GLU A 147 -3.66 -10.10 -1.80
C GLU A 147 -3.70 -9.63 -3.26
N SER A 148 -2.82 -10.17 -4.10
CA SER A 148 -2.81 -9.88 -5.53
C SER A 148 -4.09 -10.35 -6.23
N GLN A 149 -4.61 -11.52 -5.83
CA GLN A 149 -5.88 -12.04 -6.35
C GLN A 149 -7.08 -11.19 -5.88
N ILE A 150 -7.09 -10.77 -4.61
CA ILE A 150 -8.12 -9.85 -4.11
C ILE A 150 -8.13 -8.58 -4.97
N LYS A 151 -6.97 -7.96 -5.15
CA LYS A 151 -6.83 -6.75 -5.96
C LYS A 151 -7.37 -6.94 -7.38
N ALA A 152 -6.93 -8.00 -8.06
CA ALA A 152 -7.33 -8.26 -9.44
C ALA A 152 -8.85 -8.53 -9.57
N LEU A 153 -9.40 -9.34 -8.67
CA LEU A 153 -10.81 -9.73 -8.73
C LEU A 153 -11.74 -8.59 -8.31
N LEU A 154 -11.41 -7.81 -7.27
CA LEU A 154 -12.23 -6.67 -6.87
C LEU A 154 -12.20 -5.55 -7.93
N LEU A 155 -11.05 -5.34 -8.58
CA LEU A 155 -10.93 -4.35 -9.66
C LEU A 155 -11.76 -4.75 -10.90
N ALA A 156 -11.85 -6.04 -11.20
CA ALA A 156 -12.58 -6.55 -12.37
C ALA A 156 -14.09 -6.67 -12.13
N GLU A 157 -14.55 -6.71 -10.88
CA GLU A 157 -15.94 -6.98 -10.54
C GLU A 157 -16.82 -5.74 -10.76
N LYS A 158 -17.84 -5.88 -11.57
CA LYS A 158 -18.81 -4.80 -11.83
C LYS A 158 -19.67 -4.52 -10.61
N GLY A 159 -19.77 -3.23 -10.25
CA GLY A 159 -20.55 -2.77 -9.10
C GLY A 159 -19.83 -3.02 -7.77
N VAL A 160 -18.50 -3.08 -7.82
CA VAL A 160 -17.60 -3.03 -6.66
C VAL A 160 -16.66 -1.84 -6.84
N SER A 161 -16.66 -0.94 -5.88
CA SER A 161 -15.72 0.20 -5.81
C SER A 161 -14.46 -0.25 -5.07
N SER A 162 -13.56 -0.98 -5.75
CA SER A 162 -12.38 -1.61 -5.13
C SER A 162 -11.49 -0.65 -4.35
N VAL A 163 -11.51 0.65 -4.69
CA VAL A 163 -10.76 1.71 -4.01
C VAL A 163 -11.25 2.00 -2.59
N ASN A 164 -12.47 1.59 -2.26
CA ASN A 164 -13.06 1.77 -0.94
C ASN A 164 -12.65 0.69 0.07
N TYR A 165 -11.78 -0.24 -0.33
CA TYR A 165 -11.38 -1.34 0.53
C TYR A 165 -9.88 -1.34 0.79
N ARG A 166 -9.50 -1.77 1.99
CA ARG A 166 -8.14 -2.09 2.42
C ARG A 166 -8.13 -3.52 2.90
N TRP A 167 -7.12 -4.28 2.56
CA TRP A 167 -7.00 -5.68 2.96
C TRP A 167 -5.56 -6.06 3.21
N GLN A 168 -5.39 -7.04 4.07
CA GLN A 168 -4.15 -7.71 4.37
C GLN A 168 -4.42 -9.20 4.53
N SER A 169 -3.51 -10.05 4.12
CA SER A 169 -3.53 -11.47 4.40
C SER A 169 -2.38 -11.79 5.34
N VAL A 170 -2.66 -12.50 6.43
CA VAL A 170 -1.65 -12.97 7.38
C VAL A 170 -1.95 -14.42 7.71
N GLN A 171 -1.03 -15.32 7.39
CA GLN A 171 -1.21 -16.77 7.57
C GLN A 171 -2.52 -17.30 6.95
N ASN A 172 -2.81 -16.86 5.71
CA ASN A 172 -4.01 -17.24 4.96
C ASN A 172 -5.35 -16.75 5.57
N VAL A 173 -5.31 -15.88 6.56
CA VAL A 173 -6.48 -15.16 7.08
C VAL A 173 -6.52 -13.77 6.48
N VAL A 174 -7.59 -13.46 5.75
CA VAL A 174 -7.78 -12.14 5.15
C VAL A 174 -8.53 -11.23 6.11
N TYR A 175 -7.94 -10.10 6.39
CA TYR A 175 -8.54 -8.99 7.13
C TYR A 175 -8.89 -7.90 6.13
N ILE A 176 -10.13 -7.45 6.12
CA ILE A 176 -10.60 -6.44 5.15
C ILE A 176 -11.45 -5.39 5.86
N MET A 177 -11.20 -4.13 5.51
CA MET A 177 -11.95 -2.97 6.00
C MET A 177 -12.30 -2.02 4.87
N GLY A 178 -13.17 -1.06 5.15
CA GLY A 178 -13.61 -0.06 4.18
C GLY A 178 -15.11 0.18 4.25
N GLU A 179 -15.69 0.63 3.13
CA GLU A 179 -17.11 0.93 3.06
C GLU A 179 -17.74 0.39 1.77
N ALA A 180 -18.87 -0.30 1.93
CA ALA A 180 -19.69 -0.77 0.81
C ALA A 180 -20.91 0.13 0.62
N GLN A 181 -21.18 0.55 -0.61
CA GLN A 181 -22.31 1.42 -0.96
C GLN A 181 -23.68 0.70 -0.87
N SER A 182 -23.66 -0.63 -0.78
CA SER A 182 -24.86 -1.43 -0.64
C SER A 182 -24.57 -2.81 -0.02
N SER A 183 -25.61 -3.43 0.52
CA SER A 183 -25.53 -4.83 0.98
C SER A 183 -25.14 -5.78 -0.16
N ALA A 184 -25.60 -5.52 -1.38
CA ALA A 184 -25.25 -6.33 -2.54
C ALA A 184 -23.76 -6.24 -2.91
N GLU A 185 -23.15 -5.06 -2.78
CA GLU A 185 -21.71 -4.89 -2.97
C GLU A 185 -20.92 -5.59 -1.86
N LEU A 186 -21.32 -5.42 -0.59
CA LEU A 186 -20.72 -6.11 0.54
C LEU A 186 -20.71 -7.63 0.34
N ASP A 187 -21.86 -8.20 -0.02
CA ASP A 187 -22.00 -9.64 -0.26
C ASP A 187 -21.09 -10.12 -1.41
N LYS A 188 -20.98 -9.35 -2.50
CA LYS A 188 -20.07 -9.63 -3.61
C LYS A 188 -18.61 -9.64 -3.15
N VAL A 189 -18.17 -8.58 -2.48
CA VAL A 189 -16.79 -8.47 -1.98
C VAL A 189 -16.43 -9.65 -1.09
N LEU A 190 -17.26 -9.95 -0.09
CA LEU A 190 -17.00 -11.06 0.81
C LEU A 190 -17.07 -12.42 0.11
N SER A 191 -17.97 -12.59 -0.86
CA SER A 191 -18.06 -13.81 -1.65
C SER A 191 -16.82 -14.02 -2.54
N ILE A 192 -16.29 -12.96 -3.15
CA ILE A 192 -15.07 -13.01 -3.95
C ILE A 192 -13.89 -13.44 -3.08
N VAL A 193 -13.66 -12.73 -1.98
CA VAL A 193 -12.51 -12.98 -1.10
C VAL A 193 -12.53 -14.39 -0.53
N ARG A 194 -13.69 -14.87 -0.08
CA ARG A 194 -13.85 -16.24 0.49
C ARG A 194 -13.57 -17.37 -0.50
N ARG A 195 -13.66 -17.11 -1.82
CA ARG A 195 -13.46 -18.13 -2.86
C ARG A 195 -12.02 -18.19 -3.37
N ILE A 196 -11.16 -17.27 -2.95
CA ILE A 196 -9.75 -17.29 -3.36
C ILE A 196 -9.08 -18.51 -2.75
N LYS A 197 -8.36 -19.26 -3.60
CA LYS A 197 -7.60 -20.44 -3.16
C LYS A 197 -6.63 -20.05 -2.05
N GLY A 198 -6.56 -20.82 -0.99
CA GLY A 198 -5.67 -20.57 0.14
C GLY A 198 -6.30 -19.74 1.27
N VAL A 199 -7.33 -18.95 1.03
CA VAL A 199 -8.02 -18.22 2.09
C VAL A 199 -8.72 -19.20 3.04
N THR A 200 -8.32 -19.19 4.31
CA THR A 200 -8.88 -20.04 5.36
C THR A 200 -9.98 -19.32 6.15
N LYS A 201 -9.88 -18.02 6.29
CA LYS A 201 -10.81 -17.17 7.03
C LYS A 201 -10.84 -15.75 6.48
N VAL A 202 -12.00 -15.11 6.56
CA VAL A 202 -12.15 -13.68 6.26
C VAL A 202 -12.73 -12.98 7.49
N VAL A 203 -12.01 -11.97 7.97
CA VAL A 203 -12.44 -11.07 9.05
C VAL A 203 -12.78 -9.73 8.41
N SER A 204 -14.03 -9.31 8.51
CA SER A 204 -14.53 -8.11 7.83
C SER A 204 -14.84 -7.00 8.83
N HIS A 205 -14.30 -5.82 8.55
CA HIS A 205 -14.61 -4.54 9.18
C HIS A 205 -15.15 -3.55 8.14
N ILE A 206 -15.83 -4.06 7.12
CA ILE A 206 -16.48 -3.24 6.10
C ILE A 206 -17.75 -2.64 6.70
N ALA A 207 -17.81 -1.32 6.72
CA ALA A 207 -19.05 -0.59 7.02
C ALA A 207 -19.99 -0.62 5.81
N LYS A 208 -21.25 -0.30 6.04
CA LYS A 208 -22.23 -0.05 4.99
C LYS A 208 -22.65 1.41 5.07
N ALA A 209 -22.56 2.11 3.92
CA ALA A 209 -23.05 3.47 3.77
C ALA A 209 -24.55 3.61 4.04
#